data_947a4ace0d8a18c52f266aff4a8ee25a
#
_entry.id   947a4ace0d8a18c52f266aff4a8ee25a
#
_cell.length_a   1.000
_cell.length_b   1.000
_cell.length_c   1.000
_cell.angle_alpha   90.00
_cell.angle_beta   90.00
_cell.angle_gamma   90.00
#
_symmetry.space_group_name_H-M   'P 1'
#
loop_
_entity.id
_entity.type
_entity.pdbx_description
1 polymer ?
#
loop_
_entity_poly.entity_id
_entity_poly.type
_entity_poly.pdbx_seq_one_letter_code
_entity_poly.pdbx_strand_id
1 'polypeptide(L)'
;ASDVYKRQVLVDTHGEYLESPRRVAGEMNVPFIDLNKLTHDLVTGMGVENSRKLFMWIPAGQYEFYPEGKIDNTHLNIYGGRIVAGLVVDALMEEVPALAKYVRRYDYVVAKDGSGDFFTVQEAVNAAVGGSKKTISILVRPGVYEEHVSMPESSPRIELVKQTGAEIRDNGFTQDVYVAPYKGDRVCAISYTFDRNRGRYMY
;
A
#
# COMPACT_ATOMS: atom_id res chain seq x y z
N ALA A 1 9.48 -17.40 -0.49
CA ALA A 1 8.34 -17.97 0.20
C ALA A 1 7.38 -18.55 -0.82
N SER A 2 7.33 -19.85 -0.97
CA SER A 2 6.42 -20.48 -1.93
C SER A 2 5.43 -21.38 -1.22
N ASP A 3 4.46 -20.74 -0.57
CA ASP A 3 3.28 -21.47 -0.20
C ASP A 3 2.43 -21.63 -1.45
N VAL A 4 2.40 -22.82 -1.97
CA VAL A 4 1.66 -23.13 -3.19
C VAL A 4 0.37 -23.81 -2.83
N TYR A 5 -0.76 -23.27 -3.29
CA TYR A 5 -2.04 -23.95 -3.21
C TYR A 5 -2.00 -25.24 -4.04
N LYS A 6 -1.92 -26.37 -3.36
CA LYS A 6 -2.19 -27.68 -3.95
C LYS A 6 -3.59 -28.12 -3.54
N ARG A 7 -4.47 -28.37 -4.52
CA ARG A 7 -5.86 -28.82 -4.28
C ARG A 7 -6.66 -27.89 -3.32
N GLN A 8 -6.51 -26.56 -3.49
CA GLN A 8 -7.18 -25.53 -2.67
C GLN A 8 -6.70 -25.47 -1.20
N VAL A 9 -5.60 -26.10 -0.85
CA VAL A 9 -4.96 -26.03 0.46
C VAL A 9 -3.60 -25.37 0.31
N LEU A 10 -3.34 -24.35 1.13
CA LEU A 10 -2.01 -23.75 1.23
C LEU A 10 -1.07 -24.75 1.90
N VAL A 11 0.04 -25.05 1.26
CA VAL A 11 1.05 -26.00 1.76
C VAL A 11 2.33 -25.23 2.07
N ASP A 12 2.73 -25.22 3.34
CA ASP A 12 4.04 -24.71 3.73
C ASP A 12 5.13 -25.65 3.22
N THR A 13 6.05 -25.08 2.44
CA THR A 13 7.18 -25.82 1.87
C THR A 13 8.52 -25.57 2.57
N HIS A 14 8.52 -24.71 3.61
CA HIS A 14 9.74 -24.33 4.32
C HIS A 14 10.17 -25.34 5.39
N GLY A 15 9.20 -26.11 5.93
CA GLY A 15 9.48 -27.15 6.91
C GLY A 15 10.26 -26.64 8.14
N GLU A 16 11.27 -27.40 8.53
CA GLU A 16 12.08 -27.10 9.73
C GLU A 16 12.93 -25.82 9.64
N TYR A 17 13.11 -25.25 8.43
CA TYR A 17 13.86 -24.01 8.28
C TYR A 17 13.24 -22.83 9.04
N LEU A 18 11.95 -22.89 9.34
CA LEU A 18 11.26 -21.83 10.10
C LEU A 18 11.56 -21.87 11.58
N GLU A 19 11.92 -23.03 12.11
CA GLU A 19 12.13 -23.23 13.56
C GLU A 19 13.45 -22.59 14.04
N SER A 20 14.48 -22.60 13.20
CA SER A 20 15.78 -22.07 13.57
C SER A 20 15.77 -20.58 13.91
N PRO A 21 15.23 -19.66 13.07
CA PRO A 21 15.16 -18.26 13.42
C PRO A 21 14.25 -17.97 14.61
N ARG A 22 13.14 -18.70 14.78
CA ARG A 22 12.26 -18.60 15.97
C ARG A 22 13.01 -18.91 17.25
N ARG A 23 13.72 -20.05 17.25
CA ARG A 23 14.51 -20.50 18.38
C ARG A 23 15.63 -19.52 18.74
N VAL A 24 16.41 -19.09 17.74
CA VAL A 24 17.54 -18.16 17.95
C VAL A 24 17.04 -16.81 18.48
N ALA A 25 15.94 -16.28 17.96
CA ALA A 25 15.36 -15.05 18.47
C ALA A 25 14.95 -15.17 19.95
N GLY A 26 14.34 -16.31 20.33
CA GLY A 26 14.00 -16.59 21.73
C GLY A 26 15.23 -16.74 22.62
N GLU A 27 16.27 -17.47 22.20
CA GLU A 27 17.53 -17.65 22.93
C GLU A 27 18.28 -16.32 23.13
N MET A 28 18.24 -15.44 22.14
CA MET A 28 18.89 -14.13 22.18
C MET A 28 18.02 -13.02 22.78
N ASN A 29 16.78 -13.32 23.10
CA ASN A 29 15.79 -12.36 23.60
C ASN A 29 15.71 -11.09 22.71
N VAL A 30 15.61 -11.30 21.40
CA VAL A 30 15.44 -10.22 20.42
C VAL A 30 14.01 -10.25 19.82
N PRO A 31 13.45 -9.09 19.44
CA PRO A 31 12.17 -9.05 18.74
C PRO A 31 12.18 -9.91 17.48
N PHE A 32 11.11 -10.64 17.23
CA PHE A 32 10.99 -11.51 16.07
C PHE A 32 9.66 -11.32 15.36
N ILE A 33 9.73 -10.98 14.08
CA ILE A 33 8.55 -10.90 13.22
C ILE A 33 8.43 -12.20 12.42
N ASP A 34 7.44 -13.02 12.76
CA ASP A 34 7.15 -14.26 12.04
C ASP A 34 6.43 -13.97 10.71
N LEU A 35 7.19 -13.54 9.72
CA LEU A 35 6.66 -13.16 8.42
C LEU A 35 6.05 -14.35 7.68
N ASN A 36 6.54 -15.57 7.92
CA ASN A 36 5.93 -16.76 7.33
C ASN A 36 4.48 -16.92 7.83
N LYS A 37 4.26 -16.85 9.15
CA LYS A 37 2.92 -16.90 9.72
C LYS A 37 2.02 -15.80 9.18
N LEU A 38 2.49 -14.55 9.15
CA LEU A 38 1.72 -13.39 8.67
C LEU A 38 1.31 -13.53 7.20
N THR A 39 2.23 -13.97 6.35
CA THR A 39 1.94 -14.17 4.92
C THR A 39 1.05 -15.40 4.68
N HIS A 40 1.21 -16.46 5.47
CA HIS A 40 0.32 -17.61 5.45
C HIS A 40 -1.12 -17.19 5.77
N ASP A 41 -1.31 -16.44 6.85
CA ASP A 41 -2.63 -15.97 7.28
C ASP A 41 -3.25 -15.02 6.23
N LEU A 42 -2.46 -14.12 5.64
CA LEU A 42 -2.88 -13.24 4.55
C LEU A 42 -3.38 -14.07 3.35
N VAL A 43 -2.55 -14.97 2.83
CA VAL A 43 -2.85 -15.74 1.62
C VAL A 43 -4.06 -16.65 1.86
N THR A 44 -4.14 -17.29 3.03
CA THR A 44 -5.28 -18.12 3.40
C THR A 44 -6.58 -17.29 3.51
N GLY A 45 -6.52 -16.13 4.14
CA GLY A 45 -7.67 -15.22 4.28
C GLY A 45 -8.15 -14.65 2.94
N MET A 46 -7.25 -14.39 1.99
CA MET A 46 -7.61 -13.96 0.64
C MET A 46 -8.20 -15.07 -0.22
N GLY A 47 -7.87 -16.31 0.05
CA GLY A 47 -8.23 -17.46 -0.76
C GLY A 47 -7.47 -17.55 -2.09
N VAL A 48 -7.67 -18.67 -2.80
CA VAL A 48 -6.87 -19.05 -3.99
C VAL A 48 -6.89 -17.96 -5.07
N GLU A 49 -8.06 -17.47 -5.43
CA GLU A 49 -8.20 -16.56 -6.58
C GLU A 49 -7.67 -15.14 -6.26
N ASN A 50 -7.98 -14.61 -5.05
CA ASN A 50 -7.58 -13.25 -4.72
C ASN A 50 -6.09 -13.15 -4.38
N SER A 51 -5.48 -14.20 -3.80
CA SER A 51 -4.06 -14.20 -3.46
C SER A 51 -3.15 -14.14 -4.69
N ARG A 52 -3.62 -14.57 -5.87
CA ARG A 52 -2.89 -14.40 -7.14
C ARG A 52 -2.47 -12.97 -7.41
N LYS A 53 -3.27 -11.98 -6.96
CA LYS A 53 -2.98 -10.56 -7.11
C LYS A 53 -1.68 -10.11 -6.41
N LEU A 54 -1.20 -10.88 -5.46
CA LEU A 54 0.06 -10.60 -4.75
C LEU A 54 1.29 -11.04 -5.55
N PHE A 55 1.15 -11.96 -6.50
CA PHE A 55 2.24 -12.65 -7.16
C PHE A 55 2.41 -12.23 -8.62
N MET A 56 3.52 -12.67 -9.24
CA MET A 56 3.83 -12.33 -10.61
C MET A 56 3.05 -13.23 -11.61
N TRP A 57 1.76 -12.92 -11.72
CA TRP A 57 0.88 -13.48 -12.73
C TRP A 57 0.78 -12.48 -13.89
N ILE A 58 1.49 -12.78 -14.98
CA ILE A 58 1.63 -11.91 -16.15
C ILE A 58 0.79 -12.52 -17.28
N PRO A 59 -0.24 -11.82 -17.77
CA PRO A 59 -0.98 -12.25 -18.95
C PRO A 59 -0.10 -12.32 -20.19
N ALA A 60 -0.44 -13.23 -21.11
CA ALA A 60 0.24 -13.32 -22.39
C ALA A 60 0.16 -12.00 -23.17
N GLY A 61 1.25 -11.62 -23.82
CA GLY A 61 1.35 -10.41 -24.63
C GLY A 61 1.47 -9.10 -23.83
N GLN A 62 1.50 -9.13 -22.50
CA GLN A 62 1.65 -7.91 -21.68
C GLN A 62 3.08 -7.35 -21.71
N TYR A 63 4.08 -8.20 -21.74
CA TYR A 63 5.48 -7.80 -21.76
C TYR A 63 6.25 -8.57 -22.84
N GLU A 64 7.17 -7.89 -23.52
CA GLU A 64 8.00 -8.46 -24.57
C GLU A 64 8.82 -9.68 -24.09
N PHE A 65 9.34 -9.63 -22.86
CA PHE A 65 10.11 -10.73 -22.25
C PHE A 65 9.28 -11.94 -21.81
N TYR A 66 7.94 -11.79 -21.79
CA TYR A 66 7.00 -12.85 -21.42
C TYR A 66 5.85 -12.93 -22.43
N PRO A 67 6.13 -13.25 -23.71
CA PRO A 67 5.10 -13.24 -24.75
C PRO A 67 3.95 -14.22 -24.45
N GLU A 68 4.25 -15.36 -23.84
CA GLU A 68 3.26 -16.37 -23.43
C GLU A 68 2.67 -16.10 -22.03
N GLY A 69 3.08 -14.99 -21.40
CA GLY A 69 2.75 -14.71 -20.01
C GLY A 69 3.62 -15.49 -19.03
N LYS A 70 3.36 -15.33 -17.73
CA LYS A 70 4.04 -16.05 -16.66
C LYS A 70 3.10 -16.31 -15.50
N ILE A 71 3.09 -17.53 -14.99
CA ILE A 71 2.43 -17.89 -13.75
C ILE A 71 3.50 -18.17 -12.71
N ASP A 72 3.62 -17.29 -11.74
CA ASP A 72 4.60 -17.38 -10.66
C ASP A 72 3.91 -17.11 -9.32
N ASN A 73 3.83 -18.15 -8.50
CA ASN A 73 3.21 -18.10 -7.18
C ASN A 73 4.23 -17.86 -6.05
N THR A 74 5.48 -17.56 -6.41
CA THR A 74 6.59 -17.43 -5.46
C THR A 74 7.04 -15.97 -5.32
N HIS A 75 7.20 -15.28 -6.46
CA HIS A 75 7.68 -13.92 -6.47
C HIS A 75 6.52 -12.93 -6.37
N LEU A 76 6.60 -12.07 -5.38
CA LEU A 76 5.63 -10.98 -5.22
C LEU A 76 5.79 -9.97 -6.36
N ASN A 77 4.66 -9.47 -6.85
CA ASN A 77 4.65 -8.27 -7.66
C ASN A 77 4.75 -7.01 -6.77
N ILE A 78 4.77 -5.82 -7.37
CA ILE A 78 4.91 -4.55 -6.64
C ILE A 78 3.77 -4.36 -5.61
N TYR A 79 2.56 -4.69 -5.98
CA TYR A 79 1.39 -4.63 -5.08
C TYR A 79 1.55 -5.60 -3.90
N GLY A 80 1.88 -6.87 -4.19
CA GLY A 80 2.10 -7.88 -3.15
C GLY A 80 3.25 -7.52 -2.21
N GLY A 81 4.35 -6.98 -2.76
CA GLY A 81 5.47 -6.48 -1.96
C GLY A 81 5.05 -5.36 -1.00
N ARG A 82 4.18 -4.43 -1.44
CA ARG A 82 3.63 -3.38 -0.58
C ARG A 82 2.75 -3.94 0.53
N ILE A 83 1.87 -4.88 0.22
CA ILE A 83 0.98 -5.50 1.21
C ILE A 83 1.79 -6.23 2.27
N VAL A 84 2.76 -7.05 1.85
CA VAL A 84 3.64 -7.79 2.79
C VAL A 84 4.49 -6.83 3.63
N ALA A 85 5.03 -5.76 3.04
CA ALA A 85 5.72 -4.72 3.81
C ALA A 85 4.81 -4.07 4.86
N GLY A 86 3.53 -3.90 4.56
CA GLY A 86 2.52 -3.44 5.52
C GLY A 86 2.42 -4.37 6.73
N LEU A 87 2.35 -5.69 6.52
CA LEU A 87 2.34 -6.68 7.61
C LEU A 87 3.58 -6.57 8.49
N VAL A 88 4.76 -6.40 7.88
CA VAL A 88 6.01 -6.20 8.63
C VAL A 88 5.96 -4.95 9.50
N VAL A 89 5.46 -3.84 8.95
CA VAL A 89 5.32 -2.58 9.69
C VAL A 89 4.35 -2.73 10.87
N ASP A 90 3.25 -3.44 10.67
CA ASP A 90 2.27 -3.69 11.74
C ASP A 90 2.86 -4.52 12.87
N ALA A 91 3.49 -5.64 12.53
CA ALA A 91 4.17 -6.49 13.49
C ALA A 91 5.34 -5.76 14.19
N LEU A 92 6.08 -4.91 13.46
CA LEU A 92 7.16 -4.12 14.03
C LEU A 92 6.66 -3.17 15.12
N MET A 93 5.47 -2.58 14.96
CA MET A 93 4.89 -1.70 15.98
C MET A 93 4.46 -2.45 17.23
N GLU A 94 4.06 -3.71 17.09
CA GLU A 94 3.70 -4.58 18.20
C GLU A 94 4.94 -5.10 18.93
N GLU A 95 5.91 -5.62 18.18
CA GLU A 95 7.13 -6.21 18.72
C GLU A 95 8.14 -5.18 19.26
N VAL A 96 8.17 -3.97 18.67
CA VAL A 96 9.09 -2.90 19.03
C VAL A 96 8.34 -1.57 19.17
N PRO A 97 7.52 -1.39 20.24
CA PRO A 97 6.68 -0.20 20.41
C PRO A 97 7.42 1.15 20.35
N ALA A 98 8.71 1.15 20.69
CA ALA A 98 9.55 2.35 20.62
C ALA A 98 9.69 2.90 19.19
N LEU A 99 9.48 2.07 18.16
CA LEU A 99 9.53 2.46 16.75
C LEU A 99 8.19 2.96 16.22
N ALA A 100 7.08 2.71 16.91
CA ALA A 100 5.74 3.10 16.44
C ALA A 100 5.63 4.60 16.13
N LYS A 101 6.33 5.46 16.87
CA LYS A 101 6.37 6.92 16.65
C LYS A 101 6.99 7.35 15.32
N TYR A 102 7.75 6.46 14.67
CA TYR A 102 8.37 6.74 13.37
C TYR A 102 7.56 6.21 12.20
N VAL A 103 6.54 5.38 12.48
CA VAL A 103 5.70 4.79 11.45
C VAL A 103 4.62 5.78 11.03
N ARG A 104 4.52 6.05 9.73
CA ARG A 104 3.42 6.81 9.14
C ARG A 104 2.55 5.86 8.33
N ARG A 105 1.27 5.94 8.58
CA ARG A 105 0.27 5.18 7.85
C ARG A 105 -0.64 6.12 7.09
N TYR A 106 -1.02 5.67 5.91
CA TYR A 106 -2.03 6.32 5.09
C TYR A 106 -3.18 5.34 4.89
N ASP A 107 -4.40 5.86 4.87
CA ASP A 107 -5.57 5.02 4.64
C ASP A 107 -5.59 4.48 3.21
N TYR A 108 -5.16 5.32 2.26
CA TYR A 108 -5.03 4.93 0.85
C TYR A 108 -3.71 5.40 0.24
N VAL A 109 -3.25 4.66 -0.75
CA VAL A 109 -2.08 5.00 -1.55
C VAL A 109 -2.46 5.03 -3.02
N VAL A 110 -2.17 6.13 -3.69
CA VAL A 110 -2.34 6.29 -5.14
C VAL A 110 -0.99 6.17 -5.82
N ALA A 111 -0.87 5.29 -6.81
CA ALA A 111 0.37 5.08 -7.55
C ALA A 111 0.12 4.57 -8.97
N LYS A 112 0.76 5.20 -9.96
CA LYS A 112 0.64 4.83 -11.38
C LYS A 112 1.30 3.50 -11.73
N ASP A 113 2.27 3.07 -10.93
CA ASP A 113 3.04 1.83 -11.14
C ASP A 113 2.36 0.57 -10.59
N GLY A 114 1.13 0.70 -10.08
CA GLY A 114 0.37 -0.41 -9.48
C GLY A 114 0.80 -0.77 -8.06
N SER A 115 1.71 -0.03 -7.45
CA SER A 115 2.09 -0.23 -6.04
C SER A 115 1.10 0.37 -5.06
N GLY A 116 0.11 1.15 -5.53
CA GLY A 116 -0.94 1.77 -4.73
C GLY A 116 -2.21 0.93 -4.64
N ASP A 117 -3.17 1.45 -3.88
CA ASP A 117 -4.53 0.91 -3.82
C ASP A 117 -5.35 1.37 -5.03
N PHE A 118 -4.98 2.54 -5.60
CA PHE A 118 -5.65 3.17 -6.72
C PHE A 118 -4.63 3.72 -7.72
N PHE A 119 -5.04 3.82 -8.98
CA PHE A 119 -4.24 4.41 -10.05
C PHE A 119 -4.48 5.91 -10.21
N THR A 120 -5.62 6.41 -9.73
CA THR A 120 -6.02 7.81 -9.81
C THR A 120 -6.37 8.38 -8.44
N VAL A 121 -6.19 9.70 -8.29
CA VAL A 121 -6.54 10.40 -7.04
C VAL A 121 -8.05 10.42 -6.86
N GLN A 122 -8.80 10.56 -7.96
CA GLN A 122 -10.27 10.57 -7.90
C GLN A 122 -10.84 9.24 -7.40
N GLU A 123 -10.27 8.09 -7.80
CA GLU A 123 -10.69 6.79 -7.28
C GLU A 123 -10.50 6.70 -5.77
N ALA A 124 -9.36 7.18 -5.24
CA ALA A 124 -9.10 7.19 -3.80
C ALA A 124 -10.07 8.12 -3.05
N VAL A 125 -10.38 9.29 -3.63
CA VAL A 125 -11.37 10.23 -3.08
C VAL A 125 -12.76 9.58 -3.06
N ASN A 126 -13.18 8.92 -4.13
CA ASN A 126 -14.47 8.24 -4.20
C ASN A 126 -14.58 7.12 -3.16
N ALA A 127 -13.49 6.36 -2.96
CA ALA A 127 -13.44 5.33 -1.92
C ALA A 127 -13.52 5.94 -0.50
N ALA A 128 -12.88 7.08 -0.28
CA ALA A 128 -12.95 7.81 0.99
C ALA A 128 -14.37 8.25 1.34
N VAL A 129 -15.14 8.73 0.36
CA VAL A 129 -16.53 9.19 0.54
C VAL A 129 -17.45 8.05 0.99
N GLY A 130 -17.22 6.83 0.50
CA GLY A 130 -17.99 5.63 0.88
C GLY A 130 -17.65 5.08 2.26
N GLY A 131 -16.61 5.60 2.92
CA GLY A 131 -16.12 5.11 4.20
C GLY A 131 -16.81 5.71 5.42
N SER A 132 -16.60 5.11 6.59
CA SER A 132 -17.16 5.55 7.88
C SER A 132 -16.22 6.43 8.70
N LYS A 133 -14.96 6.59 8.28
CA LYS A 133 -13.96 7.39 9.00
C LYS A 133 -14.23 8.88 8.82
N LYS A 134 -13.99 9.66 9.91
CA LYS A 134 -14.12 11.13 9.89
C LYS A 134 -12.98 11.83 9.15
N THR A 135 -11.81 11.24 9.16
CA THR A 135 -10.61 11.75 8.46
C THR A 135 -9.96 10.60 7.71
N ILE A 136 -9.63 10.83 6.46
CA ILE A 136 -8.96 9.87 5.57
C ILE A 136 -7.66 10.50 5.08
N SER A 137 -6.56 9.78 5.20
CA SER A 137 -5.26 10.18 4.66
C SER A 137 -4.96 9.43 3.36
N ILE A 138 -4.62 10.17 2.31
CA ILE A 138 -4.31 9.63 0.98
C ILE A 138 -2.89 10.03 0.61
N LEU A 139 -2.01 9.04 0.41
CA LEU A 139 -0.66 9.26 -0.11
C LEU A 139 -0.68 9.19 -1.63
N VAL A 140 -0.20 10.24 -2.29
CA VAL A 140 0.01 10.25 -3.75
C VAL A 140 1.49 10.08 -4.04
N ARG A 141 1.85 8.96 -4.68
CA ARG A 141 3.23 8.64 -5.08
C ARG A 141 3.65 9.42 -6.31
N PRO A 142 4.98 9.51 -6.58
CA PRO A 142 5.51 10.22 -7.74
C PRO A 142 4.85 9.78 -9.04
N GLY A 143 4.49 10.73 -9.88
CA GLY A 143 3.84 10.52 -11.17
C GLY A 143 2.99 11.72 -11.58
N VAL A 144 2.62 11.78 -12.84
CA VAL A 144 1.71 12.79 -13.37
C VAL A 144 0.30 12.20 -13.47
N TYR A 145 -0.64 12.80 -12.75
CA TYR A 145 -2.04 12.40 -12.68
C TYR A 145 -2.86 13.43 -13.44
N GLU A 146 -3.17 13.11 -14.71
CA GLU A 146 -4.00 13.97 -15.58
C GLU A 146 -5.47 13.70 -15.25
N GLU A 147 -6.02 14.46 -14.32
CA GLU A 147 -7.40 14.26 -13.85
C GLU A 147 -7.95 15.51 -13.16
N HIS A 148 -9.25 15.69 -13.26
CA HIS A 148 -9.98 16.67 -12.46
C HIS A 148 -10.42 16.02 -11.16
N VAL A 149 -9.83 16.42 -10.03
CA VAL A 149 -10.20 15.90 -8.71
C VAL A 149 -11.32 16.73 -8.13
N SER A 150 -12.46 16.10 -7.92
CA SER A 150 -13.63 16.70 -7.30
C SER A 150 -13.97 16.02 -5.97
N MET A 151 -14.38 16.81 -4.98
CA MET A 151 -14.81 16.29 -3.68
C MET A 151 -16.30 16.57 -3.48
N PRO A 152 -17.12 15.52 -3.26
CA PRO A 152 -18.53 15.70 -2.92
C PRO A 152 -18.71 16.42 -1.59
N GLU A 153 -19.81 17.17 -1.44
CA GLU A 153 -20.12 17.91 -0.20
C GLU A 153 -20.21 17.03 1.06
N SER A 154 -20.56 15.76 0.89
CA SER A 154 -20.65 14.76 1.96
C SER A 154 -19.33 14.08 2.29
N SER A 155 -18.21 14.54 1.72
CA SER A 155 -16.90 13.93 1.93
C SER A 155 -16.45 14.02 3.39
N PRO A 156 -15.76 12.99 3.92
CA PRO A 156 -15.02 13.12 5.15
C PRO A 156 -13.89 14.15 4.98
N ARG A 157 -13.22 14.51 6.07
CA ARG A 157 -11.96 15.27 5.96
C ARG A 157 -10.93 14.41 5.24
N ILE A 158 -10.41 14.87 4.10
CA ILE A 158 -9.38 14.17 3.33
C ILE A 158 -8.07 14.94 3.45
N GLU A 159 -7.03 14.23 3.91
CA GLU A 159 -5.65 14.71 3.94
C GLU A 159 -4.90 14.10 2.76
N LEU A 160 -4.65 14.92 1.74
CA LEU A 160 -3.92 14.50 0.56
C LEU A 160 -2.43 14.81 0.73
N VAL A 161 -1.60 13.79 0.80
CA VAL A 161 -0.15 13.91 0.96
C VAL A 161 0.54 13.56 -0.35
N LYS A 162 1.11 14.56 -1.03
CA LYS A 162 1.90 14.35 -2.25
C LYS A 162 3.36 14.07 -1.89
N GLN A 163 3.91 12.97 -2.39
CA GLN A 163 5.37 12.77 -2.39
C GLN A 163 6.04 13.67 -3.43
N THR A 164 7.31 13.99 -3.20
CA THR A 164 8.10 14.74 -4.19
C THR A 164 8.07 14.04 -5.55
N GLY A 165 7.69 14.78 -6.60
CA GLY A 165 7.49 14.24 -7.95
C GLY A 165 6.06 13.76 -8.25
N ALA A 166 5.13 13.92 -7.32
CA ALA A 166 3.70 13.73 -7.59
C ALA A 166 3.09 15.04 -8.09
N GLU A 167 2.50 15.01 -9.28
CA GLU A 167 1.81 16.14 -9.88
C GLU A 167 0.39 15.73 -10.26
N ILE A 168 -0.59 16.55 -9.88
CA ILE A 168 -1.97 16.41 -10.32
C ILE A 168 -2.23 17.57 -11.29
N ARG A 169 -2.64 17.24 -12.50
CA ARG A 169 -2.89 18.23 -13.56
C ARG A 169 -4.32 18.12 -14.04
N ASP A 170 -4.94 19.27 -14.28
CA ASP A 170 -6.23 19.37 -14.95
C ASP A 170 -6.08 20.24 -16.18
N ASN A 171 -6.41 19.71 -17.35
CA ASN A 171 -6.28 20.39 -18.65
C ASN A 171 -4.87 20.98 -18.90
N GLY A 172 -3.82 20.26 -18.46
CA GLY A 172 -2.43 20.65 -18.63
C GLY A 172 -1.90 21.66 -17.59
N PHE A 173 -2.72 22.11 -16.65
CA PHE A 173 -2.31 22.96 -15.55
C PHE A 173 -2.09 22.13 -14.27
N THR A 174 -1.00 22.41 -13.56
CA THR A 174 -0.77 21.80 -12.25
C THR A 174 -1.89 22.23 -11.31
N GLN A 175 -2.71 21.29 -10.89
CA GLN A 175 -3.59 21.50 -9.75
C GLN A 175 -2.76 21.33 -8.47
N ASP A 176 -2.51 22.41 -7.78
CA ASP A 176 -2.52 22.32 -6.33
C ASP A 176 -3.96 21.97 -6.01
N VAL A 177 -4.22 20.76 -5.50
CA VAL A 177 -5.60 20.36 -5.19
C VAL A 177 -6.13 21.34 -4.16
N TYR A 178 -6.60 22.44 -4.68
CA TYR A 178 -7.28 23.44 -3.91
C TYR A 178 -8.70 22.89 -3.77
N VAL A 179 -8.88 22.15 -2.72
CA VAL A 179 -10.24 21.87 -2.29
C VAL A 179 -10.79 23.23 -1.94
N ALA A 180 -11.67 23.76 -2.79
CA ALA A 180 -12.35 25.00 -2.52
C ALA A 180 -12.86 24.97 -1.08
N PRO A 181 -12.63 26.03 -0.28
CA PRO A 181 -13.07 26.06 1.09
C PRO A 181 -14.58 25.87 1.08
N TYR A 182 -15.01 24.70 1.47
CA TYR A 182 -16.42 24.40 1.64
C TYR A 182 -16.96 25.33 2.73
N LYS A 183 -18.17 25.86 2.53
CA LYS A 183 -18.89 26.64 3.52
C LYS A 183 -19.23 25.81 4.75
N GLY A 184 -18.26 25.55 5.60
CA GLY A 184 -18.40 24.78 6.82
C GLY A 184 -17.21 23.84 6.99
N ASP A 185 -16.20 24.26 7.62
CA ASP A 185 -15.05 23.62 8.30
C ASP A 185 -14.71 22.11 8.07
N ARG A 186 -15.11 21.49 6.94
CA ARG A 186 -15.08 20.04 6.79
C ARG A 186 -14.10 19.50 5.77
N VAL A 187 -13.47 20.34 4.97
CA VAL A 187 -12.50 19.86 3.97
C VAL A 187 -11.22 20.65 4.10
N CYS A 188 -10.20 20.01 4.64
CA CYS A 188 -8.83 20.47 4.54
C CYS A 188 -8.11 19.48 3.63
N ALA A 189 -7.91 19.81 2.36
CA ALA A 189 -6.84 19.18 1.61
C ALA A 189 -5.57 19.92 2.03
N ILE A 190 -4.77 19.28 2.87
CA ILE A 190 -3.45 19.78 3.21
C ILE A 190 -2.50 19.08 2.25
N SER A 191 -1.99 19.83 1.28
CA SER A 191 -0.92 19.36 0.42
C SER A 191 0.39 19.47 1.19
N TYR A 192 0.97 18.34 1.59
CA TYR A 192 2.32 18.30 2.15
C TYR A 192 3.29 17.80 1.09
N THR A 193 4.31 18.57 0.81
CA THR A 193 5.46 18.12 0.03
C THR A 193 6.54 17.67 1.00
N PHE A 194 6.95 16.40 0.94
CA PHE A 194 8.09 15.92 1.71
C PHE A 194 9.38 16.36 1.03
N ASP A 195 10.11 17.26 1.65
CA ASP A 195 11.46 17.63 1.20
C ASP A 195 12.47 16.61 1.73
N ARG A 196 12.96 15.74 0.82
CA ARG A 196 14.01 14.75 1.12
C ARG A 196 15.30 15.38 1.65
N ASN A 197 15.61 16.61 1.21
CA ASN A 197 16.86 17.28 1.59
C ASN A 197 16.80 17.83 3.03
N ARG A 198 15.62 18.06 3.55
CA ARG A 198 15.40 18.64 4.88
C ARG A 198 14.80 17.67 5.89
N GLY A 199 14.38 16.49 5.47
CA GLY A 199 13.79 15.47 6.34
C GLY A 199 12.50 15.92 7.05
N ARG A 200 11.81 16.94 6.54
CA ARG A 200 10.59 17.50 7.12
C ARG A 200 9.58 17.88 6.04
N TYR A 201 8.31 17.93 6.45
CA TYR A 201 7.24 18.42 5.59
C TYR A 201 7.26 19.94 5.57
N MET A 202 7.10 20.50 4.38
CA MET A 202 6.81 21.93 4.21
C MET A 202 5.29 22.09 4.09
N TYR A 203 4.75 23.04 4.83
CA TYR A 203 3.36 23.43 4.79
C TYR A 203 3.12 24.39 3.65
#